data_b5623c1edd2ea71d0bc1daa8b6885010
#
_entry.id   b5623c1edd2ea71d0bc1daa8b6885010
#
_cell.length_a   1.000
_cell.length_b   1.000
_cell.length_c   1.000
_cell.angle_alpha   90.00
_cell.angle_beta   90.00
_cell.angle_gamma   90.00
#
_symmetry.space_group_name_H-M   'P 1'
#
loop_
_entity.id
_entity.type
_entity.pdbx_description
1 polymer ?
#
loop_
_entity_poly.entity_id
_entity_poly.type
_entity_poly.pdbx_seq_one_letter_code
_entity_poly.pdbx_strand_id
1 'polypeptide(L)'
;MPWVVQVDKLGEAQVVAPASADYRPTDAQIAWYLAQFIEQVRSVGVDPIILRQNWLKAYDFVTDRGALALNDYARTNDPFARIGKAQVAVDVSSVIRASPDSFRIAWVERRYENDALAATERWTAIVTVAIETPHNADRLRKNPLGVFVHAINWSKELG
;
A
#
# COMPACT_ATOMS: atom_id res chain seq x y z
N MET A 1 1.26 -20.42 17.03
CA MET A 1 -0.16 -20.61 16.69
C MET A 1 -0.65 -19.37 15.95
N PRO A 2 -1.26 -19.54 14.77
CA PRO A 2 -1.75 -18.38 14.04
C PRO A 2 -2.93 -17.73 14.76
N TRP A 3 -3.15 -16.44 14.46
CA TRP A 3 -4.19 -15.64 15.09
C TRP A 3 -5.27 -15.28 14.09
N VAL A 4 -6.52 -15.26 14.52
CA VAL A 4 -7.63 -14.72 13.74
C VAL A 4 -7.60 -13.21 13.81
N VAL A 5 -7.78 -12.56 12.67
CA VAL A 5 -7.89 -11.12 12.55
C VAL A 5 -9.30 -10.78 12.09
N GLN A 6 -9.97 -9.93 12.84
CA GLN A 6 -11.27 -9.39 12.46
C GLN A 6 -11.08 -8.01 11.84
N VAL A 7 -11.85 -7.72 10.81
CA VAL A 7 -11.80 -6.44 10.10
C VAL A 7 -13.13 -5.73 10.28
N ASP A 8 -13.09 -4.45 10.61
CA ASP A 8 -14.29 -3.62 10.74
C ASP A 8 -14.86 -3.23 9.37
N LYS A 9 -15.90 -2.37 9.35
CA LYS A 9 -16.58 -1.95 8.11
C LYS A 9 -15.66 -1.17 7.17
N LEU A 10 -14.58 -0.59 7.68
CA LEU A 10 -13.60 0.17 6.89
C LEU A 10 -12.42 -0.68 6.44
N GLY A 11 -12.38 -1.94 6.86
CA GLY A 11 -11.29 -2.85 6.52
C GLY A 11 -10.11 -2.81 7.50
N GLU A 12 -10.20 -2.05 8.58
CA GLU A 12 -9.13 -2.00 9.58
C GLU A 12 -9.06 -3.31 10.37
N ALA A 13 -7.88 -3.91 10.43
CA ALA A 13 -7.67 -5.22 11.02
C ALA A 13 -7.51 -5.15 12.54
N GLN A 14 -8.18 -6.05 13.26
CA GLN A 14 -8.07 -6.21 14.71
C GLN A 14 -7.82 -7.67 15.05
N VAL A 15 -6.87 -7.91 15.95
CA VAL A 15 -6.56 -9.28 16.41
C VAL A 15 -7.63 -9.73 17.39
N VAL A 16 -8.30 -10.86 17.10
CA VAL A 16 -9.42 -11.37 17.89
C VAL A 16 -9.08 -12.66 18.62
N ALA A 17 -8.52 -13.65 17.94
CA ALA A 17 -8.31 -14.99 18.47
C ALA A 17 -7.31 -15.77 17.63
N PRO A 18 -6.77 -16.91 18.13
CA PRO A 18 -5.98 -17.82 17.31
C PRO A 18 -6.79 -18.35 16.12
N ALA A 19 -6.18 -18.46 14.96
CA ALA A 19 -6.80 -18.88 13.71
C ALA A 19 -6.45 -20.33 13.37
N SER A 20 -7.32 -20.96 12.56
CA SER A 20 -6.97 -22.19 11.88
C SER A 20 -5.96 -21.90 10.75
N ALA A 21 -5.26 -22.95 10.29
CA ALA A 21 -4.30 -22.83 9.20
C ALA A 21 -4.94 -22.46 7.84
N ASP A 22 -6.28 -22.60 7.73
CA ASP A 22 -7.03 -22.34 6.49
C ASP A 22 -7.54 -20.92 6.35
N TYR A 23 -7.26 -20.06 7.32
CA TYR A 23 -7.73 -18.68 7.27
C TYR A 23 -7.07 -17.93 6.12
N ARG A 24 -7.91 -17.27 5.32
CA ARG A 24 -7.45 -16.43 4.22
C ARG A 24 -8.21 -15.09 4.24
N PRO A 25 -7.53 -13.98 3.93
CA PRO A 25 -8.20 -12.70 3.84
C PRO A 25 -9.17 -12.67 2.65
N THR A 26 -10.25 -11.91 2.82
CA THR A 26 -11.21 -11.66 1.74
C THR A 26 -10.65 -10.64 0.75
N ASP A 27 -11.26 -10.55 -0.43
CA ASP A 27 -10.90 -9.53 -1.42
C ASP A 27 -11.06 -8.12 -0.87
N ALA A 28 -12.09 -7.86 -0.07
CA ALA A 28 -12.30 -6.56 0.57
C ALA A 28 -11.17 -6.21 1.54
N GLN A 29 -10.70 -7.18 2.31
CA GLN A 29 -9.57 -7.00 3.23
C GLN A 29 -8.27 -6.71 2.47
N ILE A 30 -8.00 -7.49 1.42
CA ILE A 30 -6.81 -7.27 0.59
C ILE A 30 -6.88 -5.90 -0.07
N ALA A 31 -8.05 -5.52 -0.61
CA ALA A 31 -8.24 -4.22 -1.26
C ALA A 31 -7.95 -3.06 -0.31
N TRP A 32 -8.39 -3.15 0.95
CA TRP A 32 -8.12 -2.12 1.94
C TRP A 32 -6.60 -1.95 2.17
N TYR A 33 -5.88 -3.08 2.34
CA TYR A 33 -4.43 -3.04 2.53
C TYR A 33 -3.70 -2.46 1.33
N LEU A 34 -4.10 -2.84 0.12
CA LEU A 34 -3.47 -2.35 -1.10
C LEU A 34 -3.72 -0.86 -1.31
N ALA A 35 -4.92 -0.36 -0.97
CA ALA A 35 -5.21 1.07 -1.02
C ALA A 35 -4.31 1.84 -0.06
N GLN A 36 -4.15 1.36 1.17
CA GLN A 36 -3.24 1.96 2.15
C GLN A 36 -1.80 1.95 1.67
N PHE A 37 -1.37 0.84 1.08
CA PHE A 37 -0.01 0.70 0.54
C PHE A 37 0.26 1.76 -0.53
N ILE A 38 -0.66 1.95 -1.48
CA ILE A 38 -0.51 2.95 -2.54
C ILE A 38 -0.43 4.36 -1.93
N GLU A 39 -1.29 4.67 -0.98
CA GLU A 39 -1.26 5.97 -0.30
C GLU A 39 0.08 6.20 0.43
N GLN A 40 0.58 5.19 1.14
CA GLN A 40 1.85 5.29 1.86
C GLN A 40 3.04 5.52 0.94
N VAL A 41 3.05 4.87 -0.22
CA VAL A 41 4.17 4.93 -1.16
C VAL A 41 4.15 6.22 -1.97
N ARG A 42 2.98 6.70 -2.37
CA ARG A 42 2.88 7.77 -3.37
C ARG A 42 2.48 9.13 -2.82
N SER A 43 1.94 9.21 -1.60
CA SER A 43 1.60 10.50 -0.99
C SER A 43 2.85 11.25 -0.55
N VAL A 44 2.85 12.56 -0.73
CA VAL A 44 3.92 13.45 -0.26
C VAL A 44 3.28 14.61 0.50
N GLY A 45 3.50 14.66 1.80
CA GLY A 45 3.04 15.76 2.66
C GLY A 45 4.15 16.79 2.89
N VAL A 46 3.94 17.64 3.90
CA VAL A 46 4.90 18.68 4.27
C VAL A 46 5.86 18.24 5.38
N ASP A 47 5.50 17.24 6.14
CA ASP A 47 6.26 16.80 7.31
C ASP A 47 7.18 15.62 6.93
N PRO A 48 8.51 15.82 6.96
CA PRO A 48 9.47 14.77 6.61
C PRO A 48 9.45 13.58 7.59
N ILE A 49 9.08 13.81 8.86
CA ILE A 49 9.00 12.74 9.86
C ILE A 49 7.85 11.80 9.53
N ILE A 50 6.67 12.35 9.23
CA ILE A 50 5.50 11.56 8.84
C ILE A 50 5.75 10.84 7.52
N LEU A 51 6.37 11.49 6.55
CA LEU A 51 6.71 10.87 5.28
C LEU A 51 7.62 9.66 5.48
N ARG A 52 8.65 9.81 6.31
CA ARG A 52 9.56 8.71 6.63
C ARG A 52 8.83 7.55 7.31
N GLN A 53 7.97 7.84 8.27
CA GLN A 53 7.19 6.81 8.96
C GLN A 53 6.30 6.04 7.99
N ASN A 54 5.59 6.73 7.12
CA ASN A 54 4.73 6.10 6.11
C ASN A 54 5.54 5.27 5.13
N TRP A 55 6.68 5.77 4.68
CA TRP A 55 7.58 5.05 3.79
C TRP A 55 8.08 3.75 4.42
N LEU A 56 8.51 3.81 5.68
CA LEU A 56 9.00 2.64 6.40
C LEU A 56 7.88 1.62 6.65
N LYS A 57 6.65 2.05 6.92
CA LYS A 57 5.51 1.16 7.07
C LYS A 57 5.20 0.38 5.79
N ALA A 58 5.44 0.97 4.63
CA ALA A 58 5.21 0.28 3.37
C ALA A 58 6.04 -1.00 3.27
N TYR A 59 7.24 -1.03 3.84
CA TYR A 59 8.09 -2.23 3.83
C TYR A 59 7.54 -3.38 4.67
N ASP A 60 6.61 -3.12 5.61
CA ASP A 60 5.93 -4.17 6.36
C ASP A 60 4.94 -4.97 5.49
N PHE A 61 4.61 -4.46 4.30
CA PHE A 61 3.63 -5.03 3.38
C PHE A 61 4.25 -5.53 2.08
N VAL A 62 5.55 -5.79 2.06
CA VAL A 62 6.24 -6.30 0.86
C VAL A 62 7.03 -7.55 1.17
N THR A 63 7.17 -8.42 0.16
CA THR A 63 8.15 -9.51 0.17
C THR A 63 9.54 -8.93 -0.10
N ASP A 64 10.59 -9.75 -0.02
CA ASP A 64 11.95 -9.32 -0.38
C ASP A 64 12.00 -8.79 -1.81
N ARG A 65 11.30 -9.44 -2.73
CA ARG A 65 11.19 -8.99 -4.12
C ARG A 65 10.42 -7.68 -4.23
N GLY A 66 9.32 -7.54 -3.46
CA GLY A 66 8.56 -6.30 -3.38
C GLY A 66 9.38 -5.15 -2.82
N ALA A 67 10.24 -5.43 -1.85
CA ALA A 67 11.17 -4.43 -1.30
C ALA A 67 12.13 -3.90 -2.35
N LEU A 68 12.64 -4.77 -3.24
CA LEU A 68 13.47 -4.33 -4.36
C LEU A 68 12.71 -3.40 -5.31
N ALA A 69 11.45 -3.69 -5.57
CA ALA A 69 10.60 -2.82 -6.40
C ALA A 69 10.39 -1.45 -5.75
N LEU A 70 10.19 -1.39 -4.43
CA LEU A 70 10.09 -0.12 -3.70
C LEU A 70 11.41 0.65 -3.74
N ASN A 71 12.52 -0.04 -3.58
CA ASN A 71 13.85 0.59 -3.65
C ASN A 71 14.10 1.20 -5.04
N ASP A 72 13.70 0.50 -6.10
CA ASP A 72 13.81 1.01 -7.48
C ASP A 72 12.91 2.23 -7.69
N TYR A 73 11.69 2.18 -7.19
CA TYR A 73 10.77 3.31 -7.21
C TYR A 73 11.38 4.54 -6.52
N ALA A 74 11.98 4.35 -5.34
CA ALA A 74 12.58 5.44 -4.57
C ALA A 74 13.77 6.08 -5.28
N ARG A 75 14.51 5.31 -6.09
CA ARG A 75 15.66 5.85 -6.85
C ARG A 75 15.22 6.81 -7.95
N THR A 76 14.11 6.51 -8.62
CA THR A 76 13.57 7.36 -9.72
C THR A 76 12.61 8.43 -9.22
N ASN A 77 11.92 8.18 -8.11
CA ASN A 77 10.86 9.05 -7.60
C ASN A 77 11.07 9.30 -6.10
N ASP A 78 12.24 9.83 -5.72
CA ASP A 78 12.58 10.06 -4.32
C ASP A 78 11.54 10.99 -3.68
N PRO A 79 10.67 10.48 -2.78
CA PRO A 79 9.65 11.31 -2.15
C PRO A 79 10.24 12.40 -1.26
N PHE A 80 11.42 12.18 -0.69
CA PHE A 80 12.08 13.15 0.18
C PHE A 80 12.62 14.34 -0.61
N ALA A 81 12.94 14.16 -1.88
CA ALA A 81 13.36 15.26 -2.75
C ALA A 81 12.22 16.22 -3.07
N ARG A 82 10.97 15.81 -2.91
CA ARG A 82 9.78 16.63 -3.20
C ARG A 82 9.30 17.44 -2.00
N ILE A 83 9.70 17.06 -0.79
CA ILE A 83 9.29 17.76 0.44
C ILE A 83 9.70 19.23 0.35
N GLY A 84 8.75 20.12 0.66
CA GLY A 84 8.97 21.56 0.57
C GLY A 84 8.80 22.15 -0.82
N LYS A 85 8.70 21.33 -1.86
CA LYS A 85 8.53 21.76 -3.25
C LYS A 85 7.13 21.48 -3.77
N ALA A 86 6.59 20.30 -3.42
CA ALA A 86 5.27 19.89 -3.86
C ALA A 86 4.63 18.97 -2.82
N GLN A 87 3.31 18.97 -2.78
CA GLN A 87 2.52 18.00 -2.04
C GLN A 87 1.77 17.15 -3.04
N VAL A 88 1.66 15.84 -2.75
CA VAL A 88 0.90 14.90 -3.59
C VAL A 88 -0.15 14.23 -2.72
N ALA A 89 -1.42 14.43 -3.09
CA ALA A 89 -2.56 13.76 -2.48
C ALA A 89 -2.97 12.59 -3.37
N VAL A 90 -3.18 11.42 -2.78
CA VAL A 90 -3.54 10.19 -3.47
C VAL A 90 -4.96 9.81 -3.08
N ASP A 91 -5.81 9.56 -4.06
CA ASP A 91 -7.20 9.16 -3.87
C ASP A 91 -7.44 7.87 -4.66
N VAL A 92 -7.47 6.74 -3.95
CA VAL A 92 -7.69 5.43 -4.57
C VAL A 92 -9.16 5.29 -4.93
N SER A 93 -9.44 5.06 -6.21
CA SER A 93 -10.81 4.97 -6.73
C SER A 93 -11.31 3.52 -6.85
N SER A 94 -10.43 2.56 -7.11
CA SER A 94 -10.83 1.16 -7.21
C SER A 94 -9.67 0.21 -6.96
N VAL A 95 -10.00 -0.96 -6.41
CA VAL A 95 -9.09 -2.10 -6.29
C VAL A 95 -9.90 -3.33 -6.68
N ILE A 96 -9.51 -3.97 -7.77
CA ILE A 96 -10.26 -5.07 -8.37
C ILE A 96 -9.33 -6.25 -8.61
N ARG A 97 -9.76 -7.46 -8.21
CA ARG A 97 -8.98 -8.66 -8.49
C ARG A 97 -8.84 -8.85 -10.01
N ALA A 98 -7.62 -8.99 -10.47
CA ALA A 98 -7.28 -9.18 -11.89
C ALA A 98 -6.94 -10.63 -12.22
N SER A 99 -6.42 -11.40 -11.23
CA SER A 99 -6.05 -12.80 -11.36
C SER A 99 -6.07 -13.45 -9.98
N PRO A 100 -5.80 -14.76 -9.85
CA PRO A 100 -5.75 -15.41 -8.54
C PRO A 100 -4.79 -14.76 -7.53
N ASP A 101 -3.72 -14.13 -8.00
CA ASP A 101 -2.70 -13.51 -7.15
C ASP A 101 -2.42 -12.05 -7.46
N SER A 102 -3.24 -11.39 -8.30
CA SER A 102 -3.02 -9.98 -8.64
C SER A 102 -4.28 -9.13 -8.55
N PHE A 103 -4.05 -7.84 -8.35
CA PHE A 103 -5.09 -6.82 -8.27
C PHE A 103 -4.74 -5.64 -9.15
N ARG A 104 -5.76 -5.05 -9.77
CA ARG A 104 -5.64 -3.79 -10.49
C ARG A 104 -6.11 -2.68 -9.58
N ILE A 105 -5.24 -1.69 -9.36
CA ILE A 105 -5.54 -0.54 -8.52
C ILE A 105 -5.56 0.71 -9.41
N ALA A 106 -6.58 1.54 -9.24
CA ALA A 106 -6.69 2.81 -9.93
C ALA A 106 -6.79 3.94 -8.91
N TRP A 107 -6.10 5.03 -9.14
CA TRP A 107 -6.12 6.19 -8.26
C TRP A 107 -5.87 7.48 -9.03
N VAL A 108 -6.16 8.59 -8.36
CA VAL A 108 -5.91 9.94 -8.84
C VAL A 108 -4.85 10.56 -7.94
N GLU A 109 -3.86 11.21 -8.54
CA GLU A 109 -2.86 12.01 -7.82
C GLU A 109 -3.08 13.48 -8.13
N ARG A 110 -3.18 14.29 -7.07
CA ARG A 110 -3.26 15.74 -7.19
C ARG A 110 -1.98 16.33 -6.62
N ARG A 111 -1.25 17.03 -7.46
CA ARG A 111 -0.02 17.70 -7.05
C ARG A 111 -0.29 19.18 -6.82
N TYR A 112 0.12 19.65 -5.64
CA TYR A 112 -0.01 21.04 -5.23
C TYR A 112 1.37 21.67 -5.11
N GLU A 113 1.52 22.86 -5.68
CA GLU A 113 2.73 23.67 -5.59
C GLU A 113 2.32 25.07 -5.13
N ASN A 114 2.99 25.61 -4.10
CA ASN A 114 2.64 26.92 -3.52
C ASN A 114 1.15 27.02 -3.17
N ASP A 115 0.60 25.96 -2.55
CA ASP A 115 -0.80 25.84 -2.11
C ASP A 115 -1.83 25.91 -3.26
N ALA A 116 -1.39 25.74 -4.50
CA ALA A 116 -2.27 25.73 -5.67
C ALA A 116 -2.16 24.40 -6.39
N LEU A 117 -3.28 23.92 -6.93
CA LEU A 117 -3.33 22.69 -7.72
C LEU A 117 -2.52 22.88 -9.01
N ALA A 118 -1.40 22.14 -9.13
CA ALA A 118 -0.51 22.21 -10.30
C ALA A 118 -0.81 21.15 -11.34
N ALA A 119 -1.23 19.95 -10.91
CA ALA A 119 -1.52 18.85 -11.83
C ALA A 119 -2.47 17.84 -11.20
N THR A 120 -3.26 17.19 -12.03
CA THR A 120 -4.08 16.03 -11.67
C THR A 120 -3.72 14.91 -12.64
N GLU A 121 -3.31 13.76 -12.09
CA GLU A 121 -2.88 12.62 -12.89
C GLU A 121 -3.67 11.38 -12.48
N ARG A 122 -3.98 10.53 -13.44
CA ARG A 122 -4.62 9.24 -13.20
C ARG A 122 -3.60 8.13 -13.38
N TRP A 123 -3.56 7.22 -12.42
CA TRP A 123 -2.62 6.13 -12.40
C TRP A 123 -3.33 4.80 -12.20
N THR A 124 -2.70 3.75 -12.70
CA THR A 124 -3.07 2.37 -12.41
C THR A 124 -1.83 1.57 -12.04
N ALA A 125 -2.04 0.48 -11.33
CA ALA A 125 -1.00 -0.50 -11.06
C ALA A 125 -1.59 -1.90 -11.09
N ILE A 126 -0.81 -2.84 -11.57
CA ILE A 126 -1.07 -4.27 -11.36
C ILE A 126 -0.13 -4.71 -10.25
N VAL A 127 -0.70 -5.16 -9.15
CA VAL A 127 0.04 -5.58 -7.96
C VAL A 127 -0.14 -7.07 -7.77
N THR A 128 0.95 -7.80 -7.75
CA THR A 128 0.95 -9.21 -7.39
C THR A 128 1.13 -9.34 -5.88
N VAL A 129 0.29 -10.14 -5.24
CA VAL A 129 0.31 -10.32 -3.79
C VAL A 129 0.68 -11.75 -3.41
N ALA A 130 1.34 -11.87 -2.26
CA ALA A 130 1.57 -13.15 -1.60
C ALA A 130 0.88 -13.11 -0.24
N ILE A 131 0.23 -14.19 0.13
CA ILE A 131 -0.44 -14.30 1.43
C ILE A 131 0.39 -15.24 2.30
N GLU A 132 0.87 -14.71 3.43
CA GLU A 132 1.70 -15.46 4.37
C GLU A 132 1.17 -15.31 5.78
N THR A 133 1.04 -16.43 6.50
CA THR A 133 0.62 -16.41 7.91
C THR A 133 1.68 -15.72 8.75
N PRO A 134 1.32 -14.73 9.59
CA PRO A 134 2.30 -14.10 10.49
C PRO A 134 2.90 -15.13 11.47
N HIS A 135 4.23 -15.13 11.58
CA HIS A 135 4.97 -16.13 12.37
C HIS A 135 5.32 -15.69 13.78
N ASN A 136 5.16 -14.40 14.09
CA ASN A 136 5.48 -13.86 15.41
C ASN A 136 4.58 -12.67 15.74
N ALA A 137 4.61 -12.24 17.00
CA ALA A 137 3.75 -11.16 17.49
C ALA A 137 4.04 -9.81 16.81
N ASP A 138 5.28 -9.54 16.46
CA ASP A 138 5.67 -8.30 15.80
C ASP A 138 5.08 -8.22 14.38
N ARG A 139 5.22 -9.29 13.60
CA ARG A 139 4.63 -9.39 12.25
C ARG A 139 3.10 -9.37 12.30
N LEU A 140 2.51 -10.05 13.28
CA LEU A 140 1.07 -10.04 13.48
C LEU A 140 0.55 -8.62 13.72
N ARG A 141 1.27 -7.82 14.50
CA ARG A 141 0.88 -6.44 14.79
C ARG A 141 1.03 -5.53 13.57
N LYS A 142 2.10 -5.70 12.80
CA LYS A 142 2.42 -4.85 11.65
C LYS A 142 1.64 -5.22 10.39
N ASN A 143 1.40 -6.51 10.18
CA ASN A 143 0.70 -7.03 9.00
C ASN A 143 -0.14 -8.23 9.41
N PRO A 144 -1.25 -7.99 10.10
CA PRO A 144 -2.02 -9.08 10.73
C PRO A 144 -2.66 -10.05 9.74
N LEU A 145 -3.02 -9.59 8.55
CA LEU A 145 -3.62 -10.48 7.53
C LEU A 145 -2.58 -11.20 6.68
N GLY A 146 -1.30 -10.86 6.82
CA GLY A 146 -0.25 -11.48 6.04
C GLY A 146 -0.34 -11.21 4.55
N VAL A 147 -0.81 -10.02 4.17
CA VAL A 147 -0.90 -9.59 2.77
C VAL A 147 0.40 -8.88 2.40
N PHE A 148 1.14 -9.44 1.45
CA PHE A 148 2.42 -8.89 1.01
C PHE A 148 2.41 -8.57 -0.47
N VAL A 149 2.88 -7.38 -0.83
CA VAL A 149 3.10 -6.98 -2.22
C VAL A 149 4.39 -7.66 -2.70
N HIS A 150 4.29 -8.42 -3.77
CA HIS A 150 5.40 -9.18 -4.34
C HIS A 150 5.95 -8.54 -5.61
N ALA A 151 5.10 -7.91 -6.41
CA ALA A 151 5.48 -7.21 -7.64
C ALA A 151 4.51 -6.08 -7.92
N ILE A 152 5.00 -5.01 -8.54
CA ILE A 152 4.19 -3.84 -8.88
C ILE A 152 4.53 -3.43 -10.31
N ASN A 153 3.52 -3.19 -11.12
CA ASN A 153 3.65 -2.63 -12.45
C ASN A 153 2.84 -1.34 -12.53
N TRP A 154 3.54 -0.22 -12.53
CA TRP A 154 2.94 1.12 -12.52
C TRP A 154 2.62 1.61 -13.92
N SER A 155 1.48 2.26 -14.10
CA SER A 155 1.11 2.88 -15.38
C SER A 155 0.40 4.21 -15.15
N LYS A 156 0.94 5.27 -15.74
CA LYS A 156 0.24 6.56 -15.78
C LYS A 156 -0.71 6.55 -16.97
N GLU A 157 -1.96 6.94 -16.74
CA GLU A 157 -2.93 7.06 -17.83
C GLU A 157 -2.63 8.30 -18.66
N LEU A 158 -2.73 8.15 -19.97
CA LEU A 158 -2.62 9.25 -20.93
C LEU A 158 -4.00 9.90 -21.11
N GLY A 159 -4.05 11.20 -20.96
CA GLY A 159 -5.32 11.90 -21.19
C GLY A 159 -5.50 13.16 -20.42
#